data_7064fe919aed7c4d626ce74ef70cf608
#
_entry.id   7064fe919aed7c4d626ce74ef70cf608
#
_cell.length_a   1.000
_cell.length_b   1.000
_cell.length_c   1.000
_cell.angle_alpha   90.00
_cell.angle_beta   90.00
_cell.angle_gamma   90.00
#
_symmetry.space_group_name_H-M   'P 1'
#
loop_
_entity.id
_entity.type
_entity.pdbx_description
1 polymer ?
#
loop_
_entity_poly.entity_id
_entity_poly.type
_entity_poly.pdbx_seq_one_letter_code
_entity_poly.pdbx_strand_id
1 'polypeptide(L)'
;MEALLQLKGIDKAFPGVKALSGAALNVYAGRVMALVGENGAGKSTMMKVLTGIYTRDAGSLLWLGKETTFNGPKSSQEAGIGIIHQELNLIPQLTIAENIFLGREFVNRFGKIDWKQMYAEADKLLAKLNLRFTSQKLVGDLSIGDQQMVEIAKVLSFESKVIIMDEPTDALTDTETESLFRVIRELKSQGRGIVYISHRMKEIFEICDDVTVFRDGQFIAEREVSSLDEDRLIEMMVGRKQIGRA
;
A
#
# COMPACT_ATOMS: atom_id res chain seq x y z
N MET A 1 11.48 -10.16 15.36
CA MET A 1 10.71 -9.05 14.77
C MET A 1 9.23 -9.29 15.06
N GLU A 2 8.49 -8.26 15.43
CA GLU A 2 7.05 -8.36 15.68
C GLU A 2 6.30 -8.29 14.35
N ALA A 3 5.56 -9.35 14.01
CA ALA A 3 4.76 -9.39 12.80
C ALA A 3 3.36 -8.80 13.08
N LEU A 4 3.03 -7.72 12.38
CA LEU A 4 1.70 -7.09 12.43
C LEU A 4 0.67 -7.88 11.62
N LEU A 5 1.12 -8.40 10.46
CA LEU A 5 0.28 -9.16 9.53
C LEU A 5 1.07 -10.35 9.00
N GLN A 6 0.41 -11.52 8.90
CA GLN A 6 0.98 -12.70 8.28
C GLN A 6 -0.09 -13.42 7.45
N LEU A 7 0.23 -13.66 6.19
CA LEU A 7 -0.54 -14.57 5.32
C LEU A 7 0.30 -15.83 5.12
N LYS A 8 -0.27 -17.00 5.37
CA LYS A 8 0.44 -18.28 5.35
C LYS A 8 -0.31 -19.29 4.49
N GLY A 9 0.36 -19.83 3.49
CA GLY A 9 -0.17 -20.91 2.66
C GLY A 9 -1.45 -20.53 1.92
N ILE A 10 -1.55 -19.28 1.45
CA ILE A 10 -2.77 -18.78 0.81
C ILE A 10 -2.93 -19.40 -0.57
N ASP A 11 -4.07 -20.08 -0.74
CA ASP A 11 -4.55 -20.55 -2.04
C ASP A 11 -5.71 -19.69 -2.52
N LYS A 12 -5.73 -19.39 -3.81
CA LYS A 12 -6.85 -18.75 -4.48
C LYS A 12 -6.94 -19.20 -5.93
N ALA A 13 -8.07 -19.80 -6.31
CA ALA A 13 -8.38 -20.19 -7.68
C ALA A 13 -9.58 -19.39 -8.22
N PHE A 14 -9.55 -19.16 -9.51
CA PHE A 14 -10.66 -18.66 -10.33
C PHE A 14 -10.95 -19.68 -11.42
N PRO A 15 -12.11 -19.63 -12.09
CA PRO A 15 -12.39 -20.54 -13.22
C PRO A 15 -11.24 -20.54 -14.24
N GLY A 16 -10.59 -21.69 -14.38
CA GLY A 16 -9.50 -21.89 -15.34
C GLY A 16 -8.10 -21.45 -14.89
N VAL A 17 -7.93 -20.79 -13.71
CA VAL A 17 -6.61 -20.37 -13.27
C VAL A 17 -6.44 -20.44 -11.74
N LYS A 18 -5.32 -20.99 -11.27
CA LYS A 18 -4.90 -20.91 -9.87
C LYS A 18 -4.02 -19.67 -9.71
N ALA A 19 -4.59 -18.59 -9.16
CA ALA A 19 -3.92 -17.30 -9.04
C ALA A 19 -2.95 -17.23 -7.87
N LEU A 20 -3.19 -18.00 -6.79
CA LEU A 20 -2.27 -18.15 -5.67
C LEU A 20 -2.18 -19.62 -5.28
N SER A 21 -0.98 -20.10 -5.00
CA SER A 21 -0.68 -21.47 -4.60
C SER A 21 0.36 -21.49 -3.48
N GLY A 22 -0.10 -21.67 -2.23
CA GLY A 22 0.76 -21.68 -1.06
C GLY A 22 1.46 -20.33 -0.81
N ALA A 23 0.86 -19.23 -1.28
CA ALA A 23 1.46 -17.90 -1.19
C ALA A 23 1.56 -17.41 0.27
N ALA A 24 2.62 -16.66 0.59
CA ALA A 24 2.85 -16.13 1.92
C ALA A 24 3.37 -14.69 1.86
N LEU A 25 3.01 -13.89 2.87
CA LEU A 25 3.48 -12.52 3.04
C LEU A 25 3.52 -12.18 4.52
N ASN A 26 4.63 -11.62 4.99
CA ASN A 26 4.75 -11.09 6.33
C ASN A 26 4.94 -9.58 6.29
N VAL A 27 4.35 -8.87 7.26
CA VAL A 27 4.55 -7.42 7.43
C VAL A 27 4.95 -7.17 8.88
N TYR A 28 6.08 -6.53 9.06
CA TYR A 28 6.67 -6.30 10.38
C TYR A 28 6.51 -4.85 10.84
N ALA A 29 6.40 -4.65 12.15
CA ALA A 29 6.37 -3.32 12.75
C ALA A 29 7.65 -2.55 12.43
N GLY A 30 7.49 -1.30 11.97
CA GLY A 30 8.62 -0.42 11.67
C GLY A 30 9.48 -0.86 10.50
N ARG A 31 8.94 -1.65 9.56
CA ARG A 31 9.66 -2.11 8.36
C ARG A 31 8.82 -1.92 7.09
N VAL A 32 9.52 -1.76 5.99
CA VAL A 32 8.94 -1.71 4.65
C VAL A 32 9.22 -3.04 3.95
N MET A 33 8.17 -3.78 3.65
CA MET A 33 8.20 -5.04 2.93
C MET A 33 7.89 -4.79 1.45
N ALA A 34 8.88 -4.96 0.59
CA ALA A 34 8.62 -5.01 -0.85
C ALA A 34 7.87 -6.28 -1.23
N LEU A 35 6.85 -6.17 -2.08
CA LEU A 35 6.22 -7.33 -2.72
C LEU A 35 6.48 -7.25 -4.22
N VAL A 36 7.34 -8.14 -4.70
CA VAL A 36 7.81 -8.13 -6.09
C VAL A 36 7.45 -9.42 -6.83
N GLY A 37 7.44 -9.34 -8.16
CA GLY A 37 7.15 -10.44 -9.07
C GLY A 37 6.69 -9.89 -10.42
N GLU A 38 6.76 -10.70 -11.46
CA GLU A 38 6.27 -10.32 -12.79
C GLU A 38 4.77 -9.99 -12.80
N ASN A 39 4.30 -9.37 -13.88
CA ASN A 39 2.87 -9.17 -14.08
C ASN A 39 2.15 -10.54 -14.13
N GLY A 40 1.05 -10.65 -13.38
CA GLY A 40 0.36 -11.93 -13.21
C GLY A 40 0.92 -12.86 -12.12
N ALA A 41 2.00 -12.47 -11.41
CA ALA A 41 2.57 -13.28 -10.33
C ALA A 41 1.68 -13.43 -9.08
N GLY A 42 0.49 -12.82 -9.05
CA GLY A 42 -0.47 -12.96 -7.95
C GLY A 42 -0.46 -11.81 -6.93
N LYS A 43 0.39 -10.77 -7.08
CA LYS A 43 0.50 -9.65 -6.13
C LYS A 43 -0.84 -8.98 -5.82
N SER A 44 -1.55 -8.52 -6.85
CA SER A 44 -2.86 -7.86 -6.67
C SER A 44 -3.94 -8.82 -6.16
N THR A 45 -3.87 -10.12 -6.50
CA THR A 45 -4.77 -11.14 -5.93
C THR A 45 -4.52 -11.31 -4.44
N MET A 46 -3.25 -11.33 -4.00
CA MET A 46 -2.89 -11.40 -2.59
C MET A 46 -3.43 -10.19 -1.82
N MET A 47 -3.32 -8.97 -2.39
CA MET A 47 -3.87 -7.76 -1.74
C MET A 47 -5.39 -7.82 -1.64
N LYS A 48 -6.09 -8.33 -2.66
CA LYS A 48 -7.54 -8.51 -2.64
C LYS A 48 -7.99 -9.58 -1.64
N VAL A 49 -7.20 -10.64 -1.43
CA VAL A 49 -7.44 -11.64 -0.38
C VAL A 49 -7.20 -11.02 1.00
N LEU A 50 -6.10 -10.28 1.18
CA LEU A 50 -5.77 -9.60 2.42
C LEU A 50 -6.88 -8.66 2.87
N THR A 51 -7.46 -7.91 1.94
CA THR A 51 -8.50 -6.91 2.24
C THR A 51 -9.92 -7.47 2.29
N GLY A 52 -10.06 -8.77 2.03
CA GLY A 52 -11.37 -9.45 2.05
C GLY A 52 -12.25 -9.17 0.82
N ILE A 53 -11.70 -8.58 -0.25
CA ILE A 53 -12.38 -8.49 -1.56
C ILE A 53 -12.56 -9.90 -2.13
N TYR A 54 -11.53 -10.76 -1.99
CA TYR A 54 -11.62 -12.17 -2.34
C TYR A 54 -11.49 -13.02 -1.08
N THR A 55 -12.34 -14.02 -0.98
CA THR A 55 -12.20 -15.07 0.03
C THR A 55 -11.07 -16.01 -0.40
N ARG A 56 -10.14 -16.33 0.50
CA ARG A 56 -9.13 -17.36 0.29
C ARG A 56 -9.77 -18.75 0.25
N ASP A 57 -9.22 -19.65 -0.55
CA ASP A 57 -9.69 -21.03 -0.66
C ASP A 57 -8.98 -21.93 0.39
N ALA A 58 -7.74 -21.59 0.77
CA ALA A 58 -6.99 -22.23 1.86
C ALA A 58 -5.98 -21.25 2.47
N GLY A 59 -5.34 -21.67 3.55
CA GLY A 59 -4.36 -20.88 4.30
C GLY A 59 -4.97 -20.04 5.41
N SER A 60 -4.11 -19.29 6.11
CA SER A 60 -4.51 -18.46 7.25
C SER A 60 -4.00 -17.02 7.11
N LEU A 61 -4.78 -16.08 7.65
CA LEU A 61 -4.41 -14.68 7.83
C LEU A 61 -4.38 -14.40 9.33
N LEU A 62 -3.24 -13.95 9.83
CA LEU A 62 -3.09 -13.50 11.20
C LEU A 62 -2.93 -11.98 11.21
N TRP A 63 -3.76 -11.30 11.97
CA TRP A 63 -3.70 -9.88 12.26
C TRP A 63 -3.36 -9.67 13.73
N LEU A 64 -2.23 -9.03 14.02
CA LEU A 64 -1.71 -8.85 15.37
C LEU A 64 -1.66 -10.18 16.16
N GLY A 65 -1.21 -11.24 15.51
CA GLY A 65 -1.08 -12.58 16.08
C GLY A 65 -2.39 -13.38 16.22
N LYS A 66 -3.54 -12.82 15.83
CA LYS A 66 -4.84 -13.49 15.88
C LYS A 66 -5.31 -13.88 14.49
N GLU A 67 -5.76 -15.11 14.34
CA GLU A 67 -6.40 -15.54 13.09
C GLU A 67 -7.64 -14.72 12.81
N THR A 68 -7.73 -14.18 11.60
CA THR A 68 -8.73 -13.19 11.22
C THR A 68 -9.19 -13.43 9.79
N THR A 69 -10.41 -13.00 9.50
CA THR A 69 -10.94 -12.91 8.13
C THR A 69 -11.65 -11.58 8.00
N PHE A 70 -11.24 -10.79 7.00
CA PHE A 70 -11.91 -9.53 6.69
C PHE A 70 -13.03 -9.78 5.68
N ASN A 71 -14.20 -9.16 5.92
CA ASN A 71 -15.39 -9.29 5.08
C ASN A 71 -15.48 -8.14 4.06
N GLY A 72 -14.35 -7.64 3.60
CA GLY A 72 -14.25 -6.57 2.62
C GLY A 72 -13.36 -5.41 3.07
N PRO A 73 -13.12 -4.43 2.17
CA PRO A 73 -12.19 -3.33 2.41
C PRO A 73 -12.51 -2.49 3.64
N LYS A 74 -13.79 -2.27 3.94
CA LYS A 74 -14.21 -1.50 5.12
C LYS A 74 -13.76 -2.19 6.41
N SER A 75 -13.94 -3.51 6.52
CA SER A 75 -13.55 -4.25 7.73
C SER A 75 -12.03 -4.30 7.93
N SER A 76 -11.24 -4.41 6.85
CA SER A 76 -9.79 -4.34 6.93
C SER A 76 -9.30 -2.93 7.29
N GLN A 77 -9.95 -1.90 6.76
CA GLN A 77 -9.65 -0.51 7.08
C GLN A 77 -9.96 -0.17 8.54
N GLU A 78 -11.12 -0.58 9.05
CA GLU A 78 -11.51 -0.42 10.47
C GLU A 78 -10.57 -1.17 11.41
N ALA A 79 -9.98 -2.29 10.95
CA ALA A 79 -8.95 -3.02 11.70
C ALA A 79 -7.58 -2.29 11.71
N GLY A 80 -7.38 -1.29 10.85
CA GLY A 80 -6.14 -0.52 10.75
C GLY A 80 -5.23 -0.92 9.59
N ILE A 81 -5.80 -1.39 8.47
CA ILE A 81 -5.08 -1.64 7.22
C ILE A 81 -5.51 -0.59 6.19
N GLY A 82 -4.61 0.32 5.85
CA GLY A 82 -4.80 1.32 4.80
C GLY A 82 -4.27 0.82 3.46
N ILE A 83 -4.92 1.20 2.35
CA ILE A 83 -4.48 0.84 1.01
C ILE A 83 -4.48 2.06 0.12
N ILE A 84 -3.37 2.27 -0.57
CA ILE A 84 -3.23 3.17 -1.70
C ILE A 84 -3.26 2.29 -2.94
N HIS A 85 -4.30 2.46 -3.75
CA HIS A 85 -4.49 1.71 -4.98
C HIS A 85 -3.73 2.35 -6.14
N GLN A 86 -3.40 1.56 -7.15
CA GLN A 86 -2.82 2.05 -8.41
C GLN A 86 -3.82 2.96 -9.15
N GLU A 87 -5.11 2.67 -9.09
CA GLU A 87 -6.15 3.53 -9.65
C GLU A 87 -6.63 4.56 -8.63
N LEU A 88 -6.81 5.81 -9.07
CA LEU A 88 -7.29 6.90 -8.23
C LEU A 88 -8.77 6.70 -7.86
N ASN A 89 -9.06 6.70 -6.57
CA ASN A 89 -10.42 6.59 -6.03
C ASN A 89 -10.89 7.93 -5.44
N LEU A 90 -10.69 9.01 -6.20
CA LEU A 90 -11.10 10.36 -5.83
C LEU A 90 -12.30 10.80 -6.66
N ILE A 91 -13.12 11.66 -6.07
CA ILE A 91 -14.28 12.28 -6.73
C ILE A 91 -13.87 13.66 -7.24
N PRO A 92 -13.75 13.88 -8.56
CA PRO A 92 -13.21 15.13 -9.12
C PRO A 92 -14.01 16.38 -8.75
N GLN A 93 -15.31 16.24 -8.54
CA GLN A 93 -16.25 17.34 -8.22
C GLN A 93 -16.19 17.77 -6.76
N LEU A 94 -15.52 17.04 -5.90
CA LEU A 94 -15.34 17.35 -4.50
C LEU A 94 -14.00 18.04 -4.26
N THR A 95 -13.93 18.82 -3.19
CA THR A 95 -12.66 19.39 -2.71
C THR A 95 -11.72 18.31 -2.19
N ILE A 96 -10.46 18.65 -2.03
CA ILE A 96 -9.45 17.78 -1.43
C ILE A 96 -9.88 17.32 -0.04
N ALA A 97 -10.34 18.25 0.81
CA ALA A 97 -10.77 17.91 2.16
C ALA A 97 -11.98 16.98 2.17
N GLU A 98 -12.95 17.20 1.30
CA GLU A 98 -14.11 16.31 1.15
C GLU A 98 -13.68 14.91 0.70
N ASN A 99 -12.73 14.78 -0.23
CA ASN A 99 -12.20 13.49 -0.64
C ASN A 99 -11.46 12.77 0.49
N ILE A 100 -10.64 13.49 1.26
CA ILE A 100 -9.86 12.92 2.37
C ILE A 100 -10.79 12.37 3.46
N PHE A 101 -11.84 13.10 3.81
CA PHE A 101 -12.72 12.77 4.94
C PHE A 101 -14.09 12.23 4.52
N LEU A 102 -14.28 11.83 3.26
CA LEU A 102 -15.55 11.31 2.75
C LEU A 102 -16.07 10.15 3.62
N GLY A 103 -17.31 10.33 4.14
CA GLY A 103 -17.95 9.38 5.04
C GLY A 103 -17.39 9.37 6.47
N ARG A 104 -16.51 10.33 6.82
CA ARG A 104 -15.90 10.52 8.15
C ARG A 104 -15.78 12.01 8.48
N GLU A 105 -16.71 12.81 7.99
CA GLU A 105 -16.71 14.25 8.16
C GLU A 105 -16.74 14.63 9.64
N PHE A 106 -15.97 15.67 10.00
CA PHE A 106 -16.03 16.25 11.34
C PHE A 106 -17.41 16.90 11.53
N VAL A 107 -18.08 16.59 12.63
CA VAL A 107 -19.39 17.16 12.96
C VAL A 107 -19.31 17.96 14.25
N ASN A 108 -19.96 19.12 14.26
CA ASN A 108 -20.10 19.96 15.43
C ASN A 108 -21.17 19.41 16.40
N ARG A 109 -21.33 20.04 17.57
CA ARG A 109 -22.31 19.64 18.61
C ARG A 109 -23.76 19.63 18.13
N PHE A 110 -24.07 20.22 16.97
CA PHE A 110 -25.41 20.27 16.38
C PHE A 110 -25.58 19.24 15.24
N GLY A 111 -24.62 18.34 15.02
CA GLY A 111 -24.66 17.35 13.96
C GLY A 111 -24.42 17.91 12.54
N LYS A 112 -23.95 19.17 12.43
CA LYS A 112 -23.58 19.77 11.14
C LYS A 112 -22.08 19.61 10.89
N ILE A 113 -21.68 19.49 9.63
CA ILE A 113 -20.26 19.38 9.24
C ILE A 113 -19.50 20.61 9.76
N ASP A 114 -18.40 20.35 10.44
CA ASP A 114 -17.42 21.37 10.86
C ASP A 114 -16.37 21.56 9.76
N TRP A 115 -16.71 22.36 8.78
CA TRP A 115 -15.85 22.67 7.65
C TRP A 115 -14.52 23.27 8.06
N LYS A 116 -14.51 24.10 9.10
CA LYS A 116 -13.27 24.74 9.59
C LYS A 116 -12.29 23.70 10.11
N GLN A 117 -12.78 22.77 10.93
CA GLN A 117 -11.95 21.69 11.44
C GLN A 117 -11.50 20.76 10.29
N MET A 118 -12.40 20.40 9.38
CA MET A 118 -12.12 19.53 8.26
C MET A 118 -11.02 20.07 7.34
N TYR A 119 -11.10 21.36 6.98
CA TYR A 119 -10.06 22.01 6.18
C TYR A 119 -8.73 22.08 6.94
N ALA A 120 -8.74 22.45 8.23
CA ALA A 120 -7.53 22.54 9.03
C ALA A 120 -6.80 21.18 9.15
N GLU A 121 -7.54 20.08 9.33
CA GLU A 121 -6.94 18.75 9.39
C GLU A 121 -6.43 18.28 8.00
N ALA A 122 -7.16 18.58 6.93
CA ALA A 122 -6.70 18.30 5.58
C ALA A 122 -5.41 19.08 5.25
N ASP A 123 -5.35 20.36 5.55
CA ASP A 123 -4.16 21.19 5.30
C ASP A 123 -2.92 20.68 6.05
N LYS A 124 -3.07 20.12 7.27
CA LYS A 124 -1.98 19.46 7.99
C LYS A 124 -1.44 18.23 7.24
N LEU A 125 -2.33 17.42 6.66
CA LEU A 125 -1.93 16.25 5.86
C LEU A 125 -1.22 16.67 4.57
N LEU A 126 -1.73 17.70 3.89
CA LEU A 126 -1.09 18.26 2.70
C LEU A 126 0.31 18.81 3.01
N ALA A 127 0.46 19.52 4.14
CA ALA A 127 1.75 20.04 4.58
C ALA A 127 2.78 18.93 4.86
N LYS A 128 2.37 17.81 5.46
CA LYS A 128 3.24 16.63 5.65
C LYS A 128 3.81 16.10 4.33
N LEU A 129 3.00 16.13 3.28
CA LEU A 129 3.36 15.71 1.93
C LEU A 129 4.06 16.81 1.13
N ASN A 130 4.33 17.97 1.74
CA ASN A 130 4.94 19.15 1.12
C ASN A 130 4.14 19.70 -0.09
N LEU A 131 2.81 19.54 -0.05
CA LEU A 131 1.90 20.06 -1.07
C LEU A 131 1.55 21.53 -0.76
N ARG A 132 1.53 22.38 -1.80
CA ARG A 132 1.41 23.84 -1.65
C ARG A 132 0.03 24.39 -2.02
N PHE A 133 -0.95 23.54 -2.31
CA PHE A 133 -2.32 23.95 -2.56
C PHE A 133 -3.19 23.81 -1.32
N THR A 134 -4.32 24.52 -1.29
CA THR A 134 -5.27 24.48 -0.18
C THR A 134 -6.19 23.29 -0.30
N SER A 135 -6.65 22.76 0.84
CA SER A 135 -7.61 21.65 0.88
C SER A 135 -9.01 21.98 0.33
N GLN A 136 -9.28 23.25 0.05
CA GLN A 136 -10.53 23.71 -0.57
C GLN A 136 -10.54 23.61 -2.10
N LYS A 137 -9.39 23.34 -2.73
CA LYS A 137 -9.30 23.17 -4.18
C LYS A 137 -10.03 21.91 -4.62
N LEU A 138 -10.69 21.95 -5.78
CA LEU A 138 -11.34 20.79 -6.38
C LEU A 138 -10.27 19.77 -6.84
N VAL A 139 -10.53 18.51 -6.63
CA VAL A 139 -9.62 17.44 -7.06
C VAL A 139 -9.50 17.40 -8.59
N GLY A 140 -10.60 17.69 -9.32
CA GLY A 140 -10.59 17.73 -10.78
C GLY A 140 -9.66 18.77 -11.39
N ASP A 141 -9.24 19.81 -10.63
CA ASP A 141 -8.33 20.85 -11.07
C ASP A 141 -6.84 20.52 -10.80
N LEU A 142 -6.57 19.32 -10.29
CA LEU A 142 -5.24 18.85 -9.96
C LEU A 142 -4.61 18.06 -11.12
N SER A 143 -3.29 18.09 -11.21
CA SER A 143 -2.54 17.12 -12.02
C SER A 143 -2.74 15.69 -11.51
N ILE A 144 -2.48 14.68 -12.33
CA ILE A 144 -2.60 13.27 -11.91
C ILE A 144 -1.64 12.97 -10.74
N GLY A 145 -0.41 13.51 -10.75
CA GLY A 145 0.53 13.38 -9.65
C GLY A 145 0.01 14.00 -8.35
N ASP A 146 -0.55 15.21 -8.42
CA ASP A 146 -1.18 15.85 -7.25
C ASP A 146 -2.38 15.04 -6.73
N GLN A 147 -3.20 14.48 -7.62
CA GLN A 147 -4.30 13.59 -7.23
C GLN A 147 -3.78 12.34 -6.51
N GLN A 148 -2.71 11.73 -7.00
CA GLN A 148 -2.06 10.61 -6.32
C GLN A 148 -1.61 10.99 -4.91
N MET A 149 -1.02 12.18 -4.75
CA MET A 149 -0.61 12.69 -3.44
C MET A 149 -1.81 12.96 -2.51
N VAL A 150 -2.96 13.36 -3.03
CA VAL A 150 -4.22 13.49 -2.26
C VAL A 150 -4.74 12.11 -1.84
N GLU A 151 -4.65 11.07 -2.68
CA GLU A 151 -5.01 9.70 -2.30
C GLU A 151 -4.11 9.19 -1.16
N ILE A 152 -2.82 9.49 -1.21
CA ILE A 152 -1.89 9.21 -0.12
C ILE A 152 -2.31 9.95 1.17
N ALA A 153 -2.63 11.25 1.07
CA ALA A 153 -3.12 12.04 2.21
C ALA A 153 -4.38 11.43 2.84
N LYS A 154 -5.30 10.95 2.00
CA LYS A 154 -6.52 10.27 2.42
C LYS A 154 -6.20 9.01 3.23
N VAL A 155 -5.28 8.16 2.78
CA VAL A 155 -4.87 6.96 3.52
C VAL A 155 -4.15 7.33 4.81
N LEU A 156 -3.33 8.38 4.82
CA LEU A 156 -2.65 8.87 6.02
C LEU A 156 -3.62 9.46 7.07
N SER A 157 -4.82 9.87 6.66
CA SER A 157 -5.87 10.35 7.58
C SER A 157 -6.48 9.24 8.45
N PHE A 158 -6.19 7.97 8.13
CA PHE A 158 -6.56 6.82 8.96
C PHE A 158 -5.41 6.46 9.91
N GLU A 159 -5.72 6.01 11.11
CA GLU A 159 -4.74 5.47 12.05
C GLU A 159 -4.35 4.02 11.68
N SER A 160 -3.80 3.85 10.47
CA SER A 160 -3.43 2.53 9.97
C SER A 160 -2.15 2.02 10.65
N LYS A 161 -2.15 0.76 11.09
CA LYS A 161 -0.95 0.05 11.56
C LYS A 161 -0.16 -0.57 10.42
N VAL A 162 -0.86 -0.98 9.37
CA VAL A 162 -0.27 -1.47 8.12
C VAL A 162 -0.79 -0.63 6.97
N ILE A 163 0.11 -0.21 6.08
CA ILE A 163 -0.23 0.56 4.88
C ILE A 163 0.30 -0.20 3.67
N ILE A 164 -0.59 -0.48 2.73
CA ILE A 164 -0.27 -1.11 1.45
C ILE A 164 -0.22 -0.02 0.40
N MET A 165 0.85 0.02 -0.38
CA MET A 165 1.07 0.97 -1.46
C MET A 165 1.28 0.18 -2.76
N ASP A 166 0.31 0.23 -3.66
CA ASP A 166 0.34 -0.48 -4.93
C ASP A 166 0.73 0.50 -6.04
N GLU A 167 1.99 0.40 -6.52
CA GLU A 167 2.62 1.26 -7.54
C GLU A 167 2.45 2.77 -7.25
N PRO A 168 2.76 3.26 -6.03
CA PRO A 168 2.36 4.60 -5.60
C PRO A 168 3.07 5.73 -6.32
N THR A 169 4.15 5.44 -7.05
CA THR A 169 5.03 6.43 -7.71
C THR A 169 4.83 6.53 -9.23
N ASP A 170 3.93 5.73 -9.82
CA ASP A 170 3.80 5.66 -11.28
C ASP A 170 3.45 7.00 -11.93
N ALA A 171 2.66 7.83 -11.26
CA ALA A 171 2.25 9.16 -11.74
C ALA A 171 3.03 10.31 -11.10
N LEU A 172 4.01 10.03 -10.23
CA LEU A 172 4.75 11.04 -9.48
C LEU A 172 6.02 11.50 -10.21
N THR A 173 6.34 12.76 -10.04
CA THR A 173 7.65 13.33 -10.35
C THR A 173 8.69 12.87 -9.32
N ASP A 174 9.97 13.03 -9.62
CA ASP A 174 11.06 12.70 -8.69
C ASP A 174 10.93 13.44 -7.35
N THR A 175 10.56 14.73 -7.38
CA THR A 175 10.36 15.53 -6.15
C THR A 175 9.20 15.02 -5.30
N GLU A 176 8.10 14.61 -5.92
CA GLU A 176 6.94 14.01 -5.22
C GLU A 176 7.29 12.63 -4.66
N THR A 177 8.04 11.82 -5.41
CA THR A 177 8.56 10.53 -4.97
C THR A 177 9.45 10.68 -3.73
N GLU A 178 10.37 11.65 -3.71
CA GLU A 178 11.17 11.96 -2.52
C GLU A 178 10.31 12.38 -1.32
N SER A 179 9.26 13.16 -1.57
CA SER A 179 8.32 13.56 -0.53
C SER A 179 7.57 12.36 0.05
N LEU A 180 7.13 11.43 -0.81
CA LEU A 180 6.53 10.17 -0.39
C LEU A 180 7.51 9.32 0.43
N PHE A 181 8.75 9.17 -0.01
CA PHE A 181 9.78 8.38 0.69
C PHE A 181 10.08 8.95 2.08
N ARG A 182 10.10 10.27 2.24
CA ARG A 182 10.23 10.91 3.55
C ARG A 182 9.07 10.51 4.47
N VAL A 183 7.84 10.54 3.97
CA VAL A 183 6.66 10.13 4.74
C VAL A 183 6.72 8.62 5.07
N ILE A 184 7.14 7.77 4.15
CA ILE A 184 7.34 6.34 4.41
C ILE A 184 8.35 6.13 5.56
N ARG A 185 9.48 6.84 5.54
CA ARG A 185 10.49 6.78 6.62
C ARG A 185 9.92 7.26 7.96
N GLU A 186 9.08 8.30 7.96
CA GLU A 186 8.40 8.78 9.17
C GLU A 186 7.42 7.72 9.71
N LEU A 187 6.56 7.15 8.86
CA LEU A 187 5.60 6.10 9.25
C LEU A 187 6.31 4.86 9.81
N LYS A 188 7.40 4.46 9.17
CA LYS A 188 8.27 3.39 9.62
C LYS A 188 8.82 3.68 11.03
N SER A 189 9.31 4.89 11.29
CA SER A 189 9.84 5.30 12.60
C SER A 189 8.76 5.29 13.70
N GLN A 190 7.49 5.44 13.32
CA GLN A 190 6.32 5.33 14.20
C GLN A 190 5.89 3.87 14.46
N GLY A 191 6.63 2.88 13.96
CA GLY A 191 6.33 1.45 14.14
C GLY A 191 5.27 0.90 13.19
N ARG A 192 4.85 1.64 12.16
CA ARG A 192 3.91 1.14 11.15
C ARG A 192 4.59 0.15 10.22
N GLY A 193 3.89 -0.89 9.80
CA GLY A 193 4.34 -1.82 8.76
C GLY A 193 3.88 -1.31 7.40
N ILE A 194 4.74 -1.41 6.40
CA ILE A 194 4.40 -0.94 5.04
C ILE A 194 4.64 -2.09 4.06
N VAL A 195 3.66 -2.33 3.19
CA VAL A 195 3.83 -3.19 2.00
C VAL A 195 3.99 -2.26 0.81
N TYR A 196 5.11 -2.37 0.12
CA TYR A 196 5.46 -1.54 -1.02
C TYR A 196 5.52 -2.41 -2.28
N ILE A 197 4.57 -2.22 -3.20
CA ILE A 197 4.53 -2.93 -4.47
C ILE A 197 5.06 -1.97 -5.52
N SER A 198 6.16 -2.33 -6.17
CA SER A 198 6.74 -1.56 -7.27
C SER A 198 7.52 -2.49 -8.19
N HIS A 199 7.58 -2.13 -9.46
CA HIS A 199 8.46 -2.76 -10.45
C HIS A 199 9.78 -2.00 -10.64
N ARG A 200 9.95 -0.85 -9.94
CA ARG A 200 11.14 0.00 -10.00
C ARG A 200 12.19 -0.45 -8.98
N MET A 201 13.20 -1.19 -9.44
CA MET A 201 14.23 -1.76 -8.56
C MET A 201 14.91 -0.71 -7.69
N LYS A 202 15.22 0.47 -8.23
CA LYS A 202 15.85 1.57 -7.47
C LYS A 202 15.05 1.94 -6.23
N GLU A 203 13.72 2.02 -6.33
CA GLU A 203 12.85 2.34 -5.20
C GLU A 203 12.90 1.24 -4.12
N ILE A 204 12.91 -0.03 -4.53
CA ILE A 204 12.98 -1.17 -3.62
C ILE A 204 14.27 -1.12 -2.81
N PHE A 205 15.41 -0.91 -3.47
CA PHE A 205 16.70 -0.82 -2.79
C PHE A 205 16.87 0.45 -1.96
N GLU A 206 16.13 1.52 -2.24
CA GLU A 206 16.19 2.78 -1.50
C GLU A 206 15.34 2.77 -0.24
N ILE A 207 14.09 2.23 -0.30
CA ILE A 207 13.11 2.45 0.76
C ILE A 207 12.73 1.18 1.52
N CYS A 208 12.94 -0.03 0.95
CA CYS A 208 12.49 -1.28 1.53
C CYS A 208 13.56 -1.94 2.41
N ASP A 209 13.13 -2.56 3.49
CA ASP A 209 13.98 -3.35 4.38
C ASP A 209 14.01 -4.82 4.00
N ASP A 210 12.84 -5.34 3.64
CA ASP A 210 12.62 -6.73 3.29
C ASP A 210 11.95 -6.83 1.93
N VAL A 211 12.11 -7.97 1.29
CA VAL A 211 11.45 -8.28 0.02
C VAL A 211 10.86 -9.68 0.04
N THR A 212 9.59 -9.77 -0.34
CA THR A 212 8.90 -11.02 -0.65
C THR A 212 8.76 -11.15 -2.16
N VAL A 213 9.26 -12.25 -2.71
CA VAL A 213 9.25 -12.53 -4.15
C VAL A 213 8.13 -13.49 -4.48
N PHE A 214 7.27 -13.10 -5.43
CA PHE A 214 6.24 -13.93 -6.02
C PHE A 214 6.59 -14.31 -7.45
N ARG A 215 6.27 -15.55 -7.84
CA ARG A 215 6.36 -16.03 -9.21
C ARG A 215 5.28 -17.08 -9.45
N ASP A 216 4.51 -16.93 -10.53
CA ASP A 216 3.46 -17.87 -10.94
C ASP A 216 2.46 -18.19 -9.80
N GLY A 217 2.06 -17.20 -9.03
CA GLY A 217 1.15 -17.34 -7.89
C GLY A 217 1.76 -17.97 -6.64
N GLN A 218 3.07 -18.21 -6.60
CA GLN A 218 3.76 -18.88 -5.51
C GLN A 218 4.70 -17.93 -4.77
N PHE A 219 4.84 -18.18 -3.47
CA PHE A 219 5.90 -17.60 -2.65
C PHE A 219 7.24 -18.25 -3.00
N ILE A 220 8.22 -17.46 -3.41
CA ILE A 220 9.56 -17.93 -3.76
C ILE A 220 10.51 -17.75 -2.59
N ALA A 221 10.56 -16.56 -2.01
CA ALA A 221 11.42 -16.25 -0.88
C ALA A 221 11.03 -14.95 -0.21
N GLU A 222 11.42 -14.82 1.06
CA GLU A 222 11.51 -13.56 1.80
C GLU A 222 12.97 -13.35 2.19
N ARG A 223 13.51 -12.14 1.96
CA ARG A 223 14.91 -11.79 2.24
C ARG A 223 15.01 -10.35 2.72
N GLU A 224 16.06 -10.04 3.46
CA GLU A 224 16.45 -8.64 3.68
C GLU A 224 17.02 -8.05 2.39
N VAL A 225 16.55 -6.86 2.00
CA VAL A 225 17.00 -6.18 0.77
C VAL A 225 18.51 -5.94 0.80
N SER A 226 19.08 -5.62 1.98
CA SER A 226 20.51 -5.43 2.17
C SER A 226 21.39 -6.66 1.86
N SER A 227 20.78 -7.86 1.79
CA SER A 227 21.46 -9.12 1.46
C SER A 227 21.43 -9.48 -0.02
N LEU A 228 20.79 -8.63 -0.84
CA LEU A 228 20.56 -8.87 -2.28
C LEU A 228 21.20 -7.77 -3.13
N ASP A 229 21.54 -8.14 -4.35
CA ASP A 229 21.76 -7.21 -5.46
C ASP A 229 20.57 -7.28 -6.45
N GLU A 230 20.54 -6.35 -7.39
CA GLU A 230 19.47 -6.22 -8.37
C GLU A 230 19.37 -7.47 -9.26
N ASP A 231 20.51 -8.01 -9.70
CA ASP A 231 20.55 -9.18 -10.58
C ASP A 231 19.96 -10.41 -9.88
N ARG A 232 20.31 -10.60 -8.61
CA ARG A 232 19.78 -11.71 -7.80
C ARG A 232 18.29 -11.59 -7.56
N LEU A 233 17.79 -10.38 -7.31
CA LEU A 233 16.36 -10.15 -7.12
C LEU A 233 15.61 -10.45 -8.41
N ILE A 234 16.09 -9.97 -9.56
CA ILE A 234 15.52 -10.26 -10.89
C ILE A 234 15.55 -11.76 -11.18
N GLU A 235 16.67 -12.47 -10.90
CA GLU A 235 16.75 -13.91 -11.09
C GLU A 235 15.65 -14.66 -10.30
N MET A 236 15.38 -14.24 -9.07
CA MET A 236 14.34 -14.85 -8.23
C MET A 236 12.93 -14.59 -8.80
N MET A 237 12.68 -13.40 -9.36
CA MET A 237 11.40 -13.03 -9.96
C MET A 237 11.12 -13.79 -11.25
N VAL A 238 12.12 -13.91 -12.14
CA VAL A 238 11.98 -14.52 -13.48
C VAL A 238 12.26 -16.02 -13.46
N GLY A 239 13.06 -16.52 -12.53
CA GLY A 239 13.44 -17.93 -12.41
C GLY A 239 14.48 -18.40 -13.43
N ARG A 240 15.14 -17.48 -14.13
CA ARG A 240 16.22 -17.77 -15.09
C ARG A 240 17.42 -16.87 -14.77
N LYS A 241 18.63 -17.42 -14.83
CA LYS A 241 19.83 -16.57 -14.83
C LYS A 241 19.77 -15.66 -16.06
N GLN A 242 19.93 -14.36 -15.86
CA GLN A 242 20.22 -13.50 -17.01
C GLN A 242 21.55 -13.96 -17.59
N ILE A 243 21.53 -14.47 -18.82
CA ILE A 243 22.75 -14.70 -19.59
C ILE A 243 23.29 -13.31 -19.86
N GLY A 244 24.46 -12.99 -19.23
CA GLY A 244 25.04 -11.68 -19.23
C GLY A 244 25.09 -11.06 -20.61
N ARG A 245 24.74 -9.78 -20.69
CA ARG A 245 25.09 -8.97 -21.85
C ARG A 245 26.62 -8.86 -21.88
N ALA A 246 27.21 -9.51 -22.90
CA ALA A 246 28.60 -9.33 -23.27
C ALA A 246 28.83 -7.90 -23.78
#